data_3ee5a7469c8339e29dc6fb376fc2287d
#
_entry.id   3ee5a7469c8339e29dc6fb376fc2287d
#
_cell.length_a   1.000
_cell.length_b   1.000
_cell.length_c   1.000
_cell.angle_alpha   90.00
_cell.angle_beta   90.00
_cell.angle_gamma   90.00
#
_symmetry.space_group_name_H-M   'P 1'
#
loop_
_entity.id
_entity.type
_entity.pdbx_description
1 polymer ?
#
loop_
_entity_poly.entity_id
_entity_poly.type
_entity_poly.pdbx_seq_one_letter_code
_entity_poly.pdbx_strand_id
1 'polypeptide(L)'
;MQRLSRCVMPAAVLLTALLAPAAFADTNPTNSAGTSPGLQGPWTGKDFDDLDGAELDAAKQAALSAHFRTLRVCADPGNMPLSDRAQEGYENKILDVLAKAMGARLSYFWRSYDGDIVGQAFGTADECDILIDMPDHDQDLLSTVPIYRTTYVLVWRTNENLAIKSLDDARLKQLRLGVFQISALREALANHGVRTNVQLWPVASDTEWVPAHQPWRQVEQVVDGKLDIAAAWGPMAGWLKTMKGAPVTIQPTNLMDSNVPMEFSLGMGVPKQDVVLKFALDDALKANRAEIEGILRKYGVPLVQCADCVVPGNLAAHGSYMMQSLAQTEGKPTHWSVSRAQVDEWLAAGSSVNNEFYDAVLANDVDRAGYLLGKGADVNGLSNLGETALTTASRAGCIEMMQLLVKHGARVDRPDGDGLTPLMGAVQRDQAPAIEFLLAHGAGIEKGAPRGFTPLSLAIEEQQFDAAYALIKAGADVNAVASTHRLTPLMVVASELPPEADSMVRILQEHGPMDTARALLAHKAKLDAVDADGVTALMIAAAHDNSQMIALLIQAGADPHLKSAAGETARDIAARNDNLGAVRTLDLLVRR
;
A
#
# COMPACT_ATOMS: atom_id res chain seq x y z
N MET A 1 -16.48 -26.00 -11.51
CA MET A 1 -15.04 -25.99 -11.77
C MET A 1 -14.45 -25.17 -10.64
N GLN A 2 -13.84 -25.84 -9.69
CA GLN A 2 -13.27 -25.21 -8.48
C GLN A 2 -12.09 -24.31 -8.89
N ARG A 3 -12.24 -23.00 -8.69
CA ARG A 3 -11.10 -22.09 -8.68
C ARG A 3 -10.36 -22.32 -7.36
N LEU A 4 -9.22 -22.98 -7.42
CA LEU A 4 -8.26 -23.02 -6.33
C LEU A 4 -7.80 -21.56 -6.07
N SER A 5 -8.28 -21.00 -4.98
CA SER A 5 -7.81 -19.74 -4.43
C SER A 5 -6.30 -19.89 -4.20
N ARG A 6 -5.50 -19.18 -4.97
CA ARG A 6 -4.05 -19.12 -4.78
C ARG A 6 -3.80 -18.22 -3.58
N CYS A 7 -3.63 -18.83 -2.44
CA CYS A 7 -3.14 -18.17 -1.24
C CYS A 7 -1.66 -17.87 -1.43
N VAL A 8 -1.37 -16.74 -2.03
CA VAL A 8 -0.03 -16.17 -2.14
C VAL A 8 -0.17 -14.79 -1.52
N MET A 9 0.46 -14.58 -0.36
CA MET A 9 0.73 -13.19 0.02
C MET A 9 1.49 -12.59 -1.15
N PRO A 10 1.05 -11.46 -1.71
CA PRO A 10 1.88 -10.75 -2.65
C PRO A 10 3.13 -10.34 -1.89
N ALA A 11 4.22 -11.05 -2.11
CA ALA A 11 5.57 -10.56 -1.85
C ALA A 11 5.86 -9.44 -2.87
N ALA A 12 4.85 -8.63 -3.16
CA ALA A 12 4.78 -7.70 -4.26
C ALA A 12 4.98 -6.28 -3.79
N VAL A 13 6.04 -6.04 -3.05
CA VAL A 13 6.60 -4.69 -3.00
C VAL A 13 8.10 -4.71 -3.33
N LEU A 14 8.69 -5.90 -3.58
CA LEU A 14 10.14 -5.93 -3.87
C LEU A 14 10.59 -7.04 -4.85
N LEU A 15 9.70 -7.68 -5.63
CA LEU A 15 10.15 -8.73 -6.56
C LEU A 15 9.30 -8.86 -7.84
N THR A 16 9.14 -7.77 -8.61
CA THR A 16 8.71 -7.87 -10.01
C THR A 16 9.60 -7.00 -10.91
N ALA A 17 10.88 -7.24 -10.85
CA ALA A 17 11.75 -6.86 -11.96
C ALA A 17 12.40 -8.15 -12.41
N LEU A 18 11.91 -8.69 -13.54
CA LEU A 18 12.67 -9.44 -14.54
C LEU A 18 11.79 -10.42 -15.32
N LEU A 19 11.38 -10.00 -16.47
CA LEU A 19 11.26 -10.83 -17.66
C LEU A 19 11.21 -9.91 -18.88
N ALA A 20 12.26 -9.88 -19.65
CA ALA A 20 12.27 -9.44 -21.05
C ALA A 20 13.08 -10.47 -21.86
N PRO A 21 13.02 -10.49 -23.19
CA PRO A 21 11.90 -10.39 -24.09
C PRO A 21 11.85 -11.58 -25.07
N ALA A 22 10.73 -11.90 -25.59
CA ALA A 22 10.64 -12.67 -26.84
C ALA A 22 9.91 -11.82 -27.89
N ALA A 23 10.62 -11.51 -28.95
CA ALA A 23 10.14 -10.83 -30.13
C ALA A 23 9.00 -11.63 -30.80
N PHE A 24 7.89 -10.97 -31.10
CA PHE A 24 6.99 -11.41 -32.15
C PHE A 24 6.56 -10.23 -33.03
N ALA A 25 6.57 -10.54 -34.31
CA ALA A 25 6.44 -9.67 -35.44
C ALA A 25 5.05 -9.04 -35.59
N ASP A 26 5.06 -7.90 -36.27
CA ASP A 26 3.95 -7.18 -36.86
C ASP A 26 2.84 -8.03 -37.45
N THR A 27 1.61 -7.72 -37.05
CA THR A 27 0.49 -7.72 -37.98
C THR A 27 -0.53 -6.64 -37.55
N ASN A 28 -0.60 -5.61 -38.36
CA ASN A 28 -1.59 -4.55 -38.29
C ASN A 28 -2.96 -5.04 -38.77
N PRO A 29 -4.08 -4.67 -38.15
CA PRO A 29 -5.24 -4.29 -38.91
C PRO A 29 -5.82 -2.94 -38.48
N THR A 30 -5.83 -2.06 -39.41
CA THR A 30 -6.71 -0.93 -39.76
C THR A 30 -7.94 -0.66 -38.87
N ASN A 31 -7.95 0.60 -38.39
CA ASN A 31 -9.08 1.54 -38.22
C ASN A 31 -10.46 1.04 -37.80
N SER A 32 -10.88 1.49 -36.63
CA SER A 32 -12.19 2.16 -36.51
C SER A 32 -12.12 3.20 -35.39
N ALA A 33 -12.42 4.43 -35.72
CA ALA A 33 -12.43 5.62 -34.87
C ALA A 33 -13.52 5.50 -33.79
N GLY A 34 -13.08 5.61 -32.52
CA GLY A 34 -13.93 5.92 -31.39
C GLY A 34 -13.34 7.15 -30.70
N THR A 35 -13.96 8.30 -30.89
CA THR A 35 -13.57 9.58 -30.33
C THR A 35 -13.75 9.60 -28.82
N SER A 36 -12.67 9.69 -28.07
CA SER A 36 -12.68 10.11 -26.67
C SER A 36 -12.94 11.62 -26.59
N PRO A 37 -13.89 12.12 -25.79
CA PRO A 37 -14.10 13.54 -25.59
C PRO A 37 -13.19 14.03 -24.47
N GLY A 38 -12.17 14.78 -24.79
CA GLY A 38 -11.45 15.47 -23.73
C GLY A 38 -10.05 15.93 -24.04
N LEU A 39 -9.84 16.62 -25.14
CA LEU A 39 -8.71 17.55 -25.33
C LEU A 39 -9.09 18.55 -26.41
N GLN A 40 -10.06 19.44 -26.12
CA GLN A 40 -10.24 20.64 -26.87
C GLN A 40 -9.53 21.80 -26.19
N GLY A 41 -8.19 21.80 -26.31
CA GLY A 41 -7.39 23.00 -26.23
C GLY A 41 -7.26 23.63 -27.60
N PRO A 42 -6.70 24.85 -27.77
CA PRO A 42 -6.65 25.60 -29.01
C PRO A 42 -5.66 25.03 -30.04
N TRP A 43 -5.60 23.72 -30.19
CA TRP A 43 -4.64 23.00 -31.04
C TRP A 43 -5.31 22.74 -32.39
N THR A 44 -4.93 23.51 -33.37
CA THR A 44 -5.35 23.34 -34.75
C THR A 44 -4.55 22.24 -35.43
N GLY A 45 -5.00 20.98 -35.29
CA GLY A 45 -4.80 19.96 -36.33
C GLY A 45 -3.40 19.43 -36.64
N LYS A 46 -2.40 19.63 -35.78
CA LYS A 46 -1.10 18.95 -35.90
C LYS A 46 -1.01 17.85 -34.83
N ASP A 47 -0.57 16.65 -35.21
CA ASP A 47 -0.23 15.59 -34.27
C ASP A 47 1.04 15.99 -33.47
N PHE A 48 1.21 15.47 -32.25
CA PHE A 48 2.34 15.80 -31.37
C PHE A 48 3.70 15.54 -32.03
N ASP A 49 3.77 14.58 -32.93
CA ASP A 49 4.99 14.22 -33.69
C ASP A 49 5.37 15.23 -34.77
N ASP A 50 4.46 16.17 -35.09
CA ASP A 50 4.65 17.20 -36.14
C ASP A 50 5.04 18.59 -35.58
N LEU A 51 5.21 18.71 -34.25
CA LEU A 51 5.59 19.97 -33.60
C LEU A 51 7.11 20.14 -33.60
N ASP A 52 7.59 21.33 -33.96
CA ASP A 52 9.00 21.66 -33.74
C ASP A 52 9.32 21.86 -32.25
N GLY A 53 10.60 21.87 -31.89
CA GLY A 53 11.03 21.93 -30.48
C GLY A 53 10.46 23.14 -29.73
N ALA A 54 10.27 24.29 -30.38
CA ALA A 54 9.74 25.49 -29.74
C ALA A 54 8.21 25.42 -29.60
N GLU A 55 7.51 24.85 -30.59
CA GLU A 55 6.07 24.58 -30.54
C GLU A 55 5.75 23.54 -29.48
N LEU A 56 6.58 22.50 -29.36
CA LEU A 56 6.47 21.45 -28.34
C LEU A 56 6.69 22.01 -26.93
N ASP A 57 7.68 22.90 -26.73
CA ASP A 57 7.92 23.55 -25.44
C ASP A 57 6.79 24.52 -25.07
N ALA A 58 6.25 25.26 -26.03
CA ALA A 58 5.09 26.12 -25.82
C ALA A 58 3.83 25.30 -25.51
N ALA A 59 3.66 24.15 -26.16
CA ALA A 59 2.59 23.20 -25.90
C ALA A 59 2.66 22.59 -24.51
N LYS A 60 3.85 22.15 -24.11
CA LYS A 60 4.11 21.67 -22.74
C LYS A 60 3.83 22.74 -21.69
N GLN A 61 4.30 23.98 -21.93
CA GLN A 61 4.07 25.10 -21.02
C GLN A 61 2.56 25.47 -20.91
N ALA A 62 1.84 25.43 -22.02
CA ALA A 62 0.40 25.71 -22.02
C ALA A 62 -0.41 24.58 -21.37
N ALA A 63 -0.06 23.32 -21.61
CA ALA A 63 -0.66 22.16 -20.94
C ALA A 63 -0.37 22.17 -19.44
N LEU A 64 0.87 22.47 -19.04
CA LEU A 64 1.30 22.64 -17.65
C LEU A 64 0.51 23.76 -16.95
N SER A 65 0.33 24.91 -17.61
CA SER A 65 -0.37 26.04 -17.01
C SER A 65 -1.89 25.88 -16.92
N ALA A 66 -2.48 25.03 -17.76
CA ALA A 66 -3.93 24.81 -17.81
C ALA A 66 -4.40 23.62 -16.96
N HIS A 67 -3.61 22.52 -16.89
CA HIS A 67 -4.00 21.26 -16.25
C HIS A 67 -3.43 21.06 -14.86
N PHE A 68 -2.21 21.55 -14.58
CA PHE A 68 -1.51 21.19 -13.33
C PHE A 68 -1.45 22.35 -12.32
N ARG A 69 -2.56 23.05 -12.09
CA ARG A 69 -2.62 24.06 -11.01
C ARG A 69 -2.46 23.42 -9.62
N THR A 70 -2.82 22.18 -9.47
CA THR A 70 -2.68 21.40 -8.24
C THR A 70 -2.23 19.99 -8.62
N LEU A 71 -1.14 19.53 -8.02
CA LEU A 71 -0.65 18.16 -8.12
C LEU A 71 -1.12 17.40 -6.89
N ARG A 72 -1.90 16.36 -7.10
CA ARG A 72 -2.39 15.47 -6.04
C ARG A 72 -1.34 14.38 -5.83
N VAL A 73 -0.84 14.25 -4.62
CA VAL A 73 0.24 13.34 -4.27
C VAL A 73 -0.24 12.32 -3.26
N CYS A 74 -0.13 11.05 -3.58
CA CYS A 74 -0.23 10.00 -2.59
C CYS A 74 1.11 9.83 -1.87
N ALA A 75 1.09 9.90 -0.54
CA ALA A 75 2.26 9.78 0.31
C ALA A 75 1.92 9.11 1.63
N ASP A 76 2.91 8.40 2.21
CA ASP A 76 2.75 7.79 3.53
C ASP A 76 2.83 8.88 4.62
N PRO A 77 1.85 8.95 5.54
CA PRO A 77 1.81 9.98 6.58
C PRO A 77 2.84 9.81 7.69
N GLY A 78 3.45 8.63 7.81
CA GLY A 78 4.34 8.26 8.92
C GLY A 78 5.65 7.62 8.51
N ASN A 79 6.11 7.77 7.27
CA ASN A 79 7.29 7.09 6.73
C ASN A 79 8.56 7.97 6.76
N MET A 80 8.84 8.61 7.90
CA MET A 80 10.06 9.40 8.03
C MET A 80 11.34 8.53 7.86
N PRO A 81 12.33 9.01 7.13
CA PRO A 81 12.56 10.36 6.61
C PRO A 81 12.03 10.63 5.20
N LEU A 82 11.27 9.71 4.61
CA LEU A 82 10.74 9.84 3.26
C LEU A 82 9.63 10.91 3.23
N SER A 83 8.50 10.62 3.87
CA SER A 83 7.35 11.51 3.91
C SER A 83 6.66 11.51 5.27
N ASP A 84 5.99 12.60 5.62
CA ASP A 84 5.11 12.72 6.78
C ASP A 84 4.06 13.83 6.60
N ARG A 85 3.02 13.84 7.47
CA ARG A 85 1.99 14.90 7.44
C ARG A 85 2.52 16.30 7.71
N ALA A 86 3.63 16.44 8.42
CA ALA A 86 4.29 17.72 8.65
C ALA A 86 5.09 18.19 7.43
N GLN A 87 5.15 17.34 6.39
CA GLN A 87 5.90 17.58 5.15
C GLN A 87 7.39 17.83 5.40
N GLU A 88 7.95 17.15 6.40
CA GLU A 88 9.35 17.27 6.80
C GLU A 88 10.22 16.16 6.18
N GLY A 89 9.65 15.20 5.48
CA GLY A 89 10.39 14.17 4.75
C GLY A 89 11.11 14.72 3.51
N TYR A 90 12.20 14.07 3.09
CA TYR A 90 12.96 14.55 1.93
C TYR A 90 12.17 14.46 0.61
N GLU A 91 11.26 13.51 0.47
CA GLU A 91 10.39 13.43 -0.70
C GLU A 91 9.38 14.57 -0.74
N ASN A 92 8.83 14.97 0.42
CA ASN A 92 8.02 16.17 0.50
C ASN A 92 8.81 17.41 0.05
N LYS A 93 10.09 17.53 0.46
CA LYS A 93 10.95 18.65 0.04
C LYS A 93 11.28 18.59 -1.46
N ILE A 94 11.49 17.40 -2.04
CA ILE A 94 11.67 17.24 -3.49
C ILE A 94 10.41 17.68 -4.23
N LEU A 95 9.24 17.26 -3.76
CA LEU A 95 7.95 17.67 -4.34
C LEU A 95 7.74 19.17 -4.26
N ASP A 96 8.14 19.84 -3.16
CA ASP A 96 8.09 21.31 -3.05
C ASP A 96 8.91 21.98 -4.16
N VAL A 97 10.12 21.45 -4.46
CA VAL A 97 10.98 21.95 -5.54
C VAL A 97 10.29 21.79 -6.90
N LEU A 98 9.72 20.61 -7.15
CA LEU A 98 9.04 20.32 -8.43
C LEU A 98 7.77 21.17 -8.60
N ALA A 99 6.94 21.25 -7.59
CA ALA A 99 5.72 22.06 -7.63
C ALA A 99 6.03 23.55 -7.90
N LYS A 100 7.09 24.07 -7.24
CA LYS A 100 7.56 25.44 -7.49
C LYS A 100 8.05 25.62 -8.94
N ALA A 101 8.83 24.67 -9.47
CA ALA A 101 9.33 24.70 -10.85
C ALA A 101 8.20 24.63 -11.88
N MET A 102 7.15 23.88 -11.58
CA MET A 102 5.99 23.69 -12.45
C MET A 102 4.90 24.76 -12.25
N GLY A 103 5.03 25.66 -11.26
CA GLY A 103 4.00 26.64 -10.91
C GLY A 103 2.73 26.04 -10.33
N ALA A 104 2.83 24.84 -9.77
CA ALA A 104 1.72 24.06 -9.20
C ALA A 104 1.63 24.23 -7.68
N ARG A 105 0.51 23.82 -7.09
CA ARG A 105 0.32 23.62 -5.66
C ARG A 105 0.25 22.14 -5.37
N LEU A 106 0.75 21.70 -4.20
CA LEU A 106 0.64 20.33 -3.75
C LEU A 106 -0.65 20.13 -2.94
N SER A 107 -1.29 19.00 -3.16
CA SER A 107 -2.37 18.47 -2.34
C SER A 107 -2.04 17.03 -2.00
N TYR A 108 -1.95 16.69 -0.71
CA TYR A 108 -1.58 15.36 -0.27
C TYR A 108 -2.78 14.52 0.08
N PHE A 109 -2.80 13.29 -0.45
CA PHE A 109 -3.61 12.19 0.03
C PHE A 109 -2.70 11.27 0.86
N TRP A 110 -2.95 11.25 2.16
CA TRP A 110 -2.14 10.52 3.10
C TRP A 110 -2.67 9.10 3.24
N ARG A 111 -1.92 8.15 2.72
CA ARG A 111 -2.18 6.73 2.84
C ARG A 111 -0.91 5.99 3.22
N SER A 112 -1.07 4.97 4.05
CA SER A 112 0.00 4.03 4.34
C SER A 112 0.28 3.16 3.12
N TYR A 113 1.55 2.89 2.85
CA TYR A 113 1.97 2.01 1.75
C TYR A 113 1.76 0.54 2.11
N ASP A 114 0.50 0.14 2.32
CA ASP A 114 0.11 -1.20 2.68
C ASP A 114 -0.75 -1.82 1.56
N GLY A 115 -0.28 -2.89 0.95
CA GLY A 115 -0.99 -3.63 -0.09
C GLY A 115 -0.84 -3.10 -1.52
N ASP A 116 -1.93 -3.10 -2.27
CA ASP A 116 -1.98 -2.61 -3.66
C ASP A 116 -2.09 -1.08 -3.69
N ILE A 117 -0.95 -0.43 -3.50
CA ILE A 117 -0.88 1.03 -3.49
C ILE A 117 -1.22 1.65 -4.84
N VAL A 118 -0.85 0.98 -5.94
CA VAL A 118 -1.10 1.47 -7.31
C VAL A 118 -2.60 1.45 -7.61
N GLY A 119 -3.27 0.34 -7.30
CA GLY A 119 -4.72 0.23 -7.46
C GLY A 119 -5.48 1.18 -6.56
N GLN A 120 -4.97 1.46 -5.36
CA GLN A 120 -5.57 2.42 -4.44
C GLN A 120 -5.35 3.88 -4.86
N ALA A 121 -4.15 4.22 -5.34
CA ALA A 121 -3.79 5.60 -5.72
C ALA A 121 -4.44 6.05 -7.03
N PHE A 122 -4.49 5.16 -8.02
CA PHE A 122 -4.88 5.46 -9.39
C PHE A 122 -6.07 4.63 -9.87
N GLY A 123 -6.72 3.89 -8.96
CA GLY A 123 -7.91 3.11 -9.25
C GLY A 123 -9.16 3.98 -9.34
N THR A 124 -10.28 3.45 -8.85
CA THR A 124 -11.59 4.08 -8.99
C THR A 124 -11.75 5.45 -8.34
N ALA A 125 -10.93 5.77 -7.34
CA ALA A 125 -11.02 7.03 -6.61
C ALA A 125 -10.29 8.18 -7.30
N ASP A 126 -9.40 7.90 -8.27
CA ASP A 126 -8.57 8.91 -8.95
C ASP A 126 -8.04 9.98 -7.99
N GLU A 127 -7.51 9.53 -6.83
CA GLU A 127 -7.18 10.42 -5.72
C GLU A 127 -5.89 11.18 -5.95
N CYS A 128 -4.94 10.60 -6.73
CA CYS A 128 -3.60 11.12 -6.90
C CYS A 128 -3.20 11.25 -8.36
N ASP A 129 -2.33 12.19 -8.62
CA ASP A 129 -1.64 12.34 -9.91
C ASP A 129 -0.24 11.71 -9.84
N ILE A 130 0.33 11.64 -8.63
CA ILE A 130 1.71 11.21 -8.38
C ILE A 130 1.75 10.26 -7.18
N LEU A 131 2.48 9.17 -7.33
CA LEU A 131 2.89 8.26 -6.27
C LEU A 131 4.41 8.37 -6.10
N ILE A 132 4.87 8.66 -4.89
CA ILE A 132 6.30 8.81 -4.58
C ILE A 132 6.92 7.48 -4.11
N ASP A 133 8.25 7.41 -4.03
CA ASP A 133 9.03 6.25 -3.56
C ASP A 133 8.79 4.96 -4.38
N MET A 134 8.62 5.12 -5.69
CA MET A 134 8.38 3.99 -6.59
C MET A 134 9.69 3.48 -7.18
N PRO A 135 9.89 2.15 -7.18
CA PRO A 135 10.97 1.55 -7.97
C PRO A 135 10.82 1.91 -9.45
N ASP A 136 11.94 2.09 -10.14
CA ASP A 136 11.91 2.19 -11.59
C ASP A 136 11.38 0.88 -12.20
N HIS A 137 10.62 0.99 -13.30
CA HIS A 137 10.01 -0.14 -14.04
C HIS A 137 8.82 -0.84 -13.34
N ASP A 138 7.97 -0.12 -12.63
CA ASP A 138 6.66 -0.64 -12.27
C ASP A 138 5.83 -0.94 -13.54
N GLN A 139 5.20 -2.14 -13.60
CA GLN A 139 4.47 -2.55 -14.81
C GLN A 139 3.11 -1.85 -14.96
N ASP A 140 2.58 -1.30 -13.89
CA ASP A 140 1.24 -0.70 -13.86
C ASP A 140 1.27 0.83 -13.96
N LEU A 141 2.45 1.45 -13.89
CA LEU A 141 2.65 2.89 -13.93
C LEU A 141 3.60 3.34 -15.04
N LEU A 142 3.58 4.64 -15.35
CA LEU A 142 4.69 5.32 -16.00
C LEU A 142 5.63 5.83 -14.92
N SER A 143 6.83 5.28 -14.86
CA SER A 143 7.86 5.76 -13.96
C SER A 143 8.56 6.99 -14.53
N THR A 144 8.82 8.00 -13.71
CA THR A 144 9.74 9.09 -14.08
C THR A 144 11.15 8.56 -14.27
N VAL A 145 12.07 9.37 -14.79
CA VAL A 145 13.50 9.09 -14.63
C VAL A 145 13.79 8.85 -13.15
N PRO A 146 14.59 7.83 -12.80
CA PRO A 146 14.93 7.59 -11.41
C PRO A 146 15.58 8.83 -10.79
N ILE A 147 15.15 9.23 -9.62
CA ILE A 147 15.68 10.41 -8.93
C ILE A 147 17.06 10.09 -8.36
N TYR A 148 17.18 8.96 -7.69
CA TYR A 148 18.43 8.50 -7.08
C TYR A 148 18.42 6.97 -6.92
N ARG A 149 19.59 6.41 -6.64
CA ARG A 149 19.75 5.00 -6.24
C ARG A 149 20.30 4.93 -4.83
N THR A 150 19.74 4.06 -4.02
CA THR A 150 20.15 3.85 -2.63
C THR A 150 20.22 2.37 -2.28
N THR A 151 20.63 2.04 -1.05
CA THR A 151 20.88 0.66 -0.62
C THR A 151 20.48 0.41 0.82
N TYR A 152 20.33 -0.86 1.18
CA TYR A 152 20.32 -1.28 2.59
C TYR A 152 21.69 -1.07 3.23
N VAL A 153 21.69 -0.99 4.56
CA VAL A 153 22.89 -0.73 5.35
C VAL A 153 22.90 -1.56 6.64
N LEU A 154 24.10 -1.91 7.12
CA LEU A 154 24.31 -2.33 8.50
C LEU A 154 24.68 -1.10 9.34
N VAL A 155 24.08 -1.00 10.52
CA VAL A 155 24.24 0.14 11.43
C VAL A 155 24.62 -0.36 12.82
N TRP A 156 25.67 0.21 13.40
CA TRP A 156 26.12 -0.07 14.78
C TRP A 156 26.60 1.18 15.47
N ARG A 157 26.74 1.15 16.80
CA ARG A 157 27.28 2.29 17.57
C ARG A 157 28.71 2.61 17.16
N THR A 158 29.02 3.89 16.99
CA THR A 158 30.33 4.35 16.50
C THR A 158 31.50 3.90 17.38
N ASN A 159 31.27 3.74 18.70
CA ASN A 159 32.29 3.30 19.65
C ASN A 159 32.61 1.79 19.60
N GLU A 160 31.82 0.98 18.90
CA GLU A 160 32.03 -0.49 18.82
C GLU A 160 33.01 -0.90 17.74
N ASN A 161 33.23 -0.06 16.74
CA ASN A 161 34.18 -0.27 15.65
C ASN A 161 34.16 -1.69 15.04
N LEU A 162 32.96 -2.19 14.72
CA LEU A 162 32.77 -3.57 14.24
C LEU A 162 33.38 -3.79 12.86
N ALA A 163 33.42 -2.80 11.99
CA ALA A 163 34.04 -2.84 10.65
C ALA A 163 33.63 -4.09 9.81
N ILE A 164 32.34 -4.42 9.80
CA ILE A 164 31.79 -5.55 9.06
C ILE A 164 31.82 -5.22 7.56
N LYS A 165 32.42 -6.11 6.76
CA LYS A 165 32.60 -5.93 5.32
C LYS A 165 31.96 -7.03 4.47
N SER A 166 31.45 -8.10 5.08
CA SER A 166 30.82 -9.23 4.42
C SER A 166 29.71 -9.77 5.30
N LEU A 167 28.66 -10.34 4.70
CA LEU A 167 27.61 -11.06 5.40
C LEU A 167 28.08 -12.43 5.94
N ASP A 168 29.24 -12.93 5.49
CA ASP A 168 29.88 -14.13 6.05
C ASP A 168 30.63 -13.88 7.37
N ASP A 169 30.67 -12.63 7.84
CA ASP A 169 31.37 -12.31 9.10
C ASP A 169 30.74 -13.09 10.26
N ALA A 170 31.53 -13.99 10.88
CA ALA A 170 31.05 -14.88 11.92
C ALA A 170 30.45 -14.16 13.14
N ARG A 171 30.83 -12.90 13.37
CA ARG A 171 30.25 -12.06 14.44
C ARG A 171 28.78 -11.78 14.24
N LEU A 172 28.31 -11.72 12.99
CA LEU A 172 26.89 -11.52 12.67
C LEU A 172 26.00 -12.63 13.23
N LYS A 173 26.55 -13.84 13.46
CA LYS A 173 25.82 -14.98 14.05
C LYS A 173 25.73 -14.91 15.59
N GLN A 174 26.38 -13.94 16.21
CA GLN A 174 26.47 -13.82 17.69
C GLN A 174 25.91 -12.50 18.21
N LEU A 175 25.89 -11.47 17.38
CA LEU A 175 25.39 -10.13 17.72
C LEU A 175 23.86 -10.10 17.64
N ARG A 176 23.21 -9.26 18.45
CA ARG A 176 21.77 -9.04 18.39
C ARG A 176 21.45 -8.14 17.18
N LEU A 177 20.83 -8.72 16.15
CA LEU A 177 20.49 -8.01 14.94
C LEU A 177 19.00 -7.66 14.91
N GLY A 178 18.67 -6.41 14.50
CA GLY A 178 17.33 -6.05 14.06
C GLY A 178 17.27 -6.01 12.54
N VAL A 179 16.24 -6.58 11.93
CA VAL A 179 16.05 -6.54 10.48
C VAL A 179 14.56 -6.42 10.16
N PHE A 180 14.21 -5.69 9.10
CA PHE A 180 12.83 -5.65 8.65
C PHE A 180 12.38 -7.02 8.16
N GLN A 181 11.17 -7.41 8.56
CA GLN A 181 10.59 -8.71 8.26
C GLN A 181 10.51 -8.98 6.75
N ILE A 182 10.16 -7.95 5.97
CA ILE A 182 10.12 -8.01 4.51
C ILE A 182 11.23 -7.10 4.00
N SER A 183 12.42 -7.68 3.75
CA SER A 183 13.53 -6.94 3.17
C SER A 183 14.52 -7.88 2.47
N ALA A 184 15.10 -7.42 1.39
CA ALA A 184 16.15 -8.14 0.68
C ALA A 184 17.35 -8.44 1.60
N LEU A 185 17.69 -7.52 2.51
CA LEU A 185 18.78 -7.73 3.44
C LEU A 185 18.49 -8.85 4.46
N ARG A 186 17.23 -9.09 4.84
CA ARG A 186 16.85 -10.26 5.64
C ARG A 186 17.12 -11.56 4.89
N GLU A 187 16.74 -11.62 3.63
CA GLU A 187 16.99 -12.77 2.77
C GLU A 187 18.50 -13.03 2.63
N ALA A 188 19.28 -12.00 2.32
CA ALA A 188 20.72 -12.11 2.22
C ALA A 188 21.35 -12.62 3.54
N LEU A 189 21.00 -12.03 4.68
CA LEU A 189 21.48 -12.48 6.00
C LEU A 189 21.12 -13.95 6.26
N ALA A 190 19.91 -14.37 5.93
CA ALA A 190 19.46 -15.74 6.08
C ALA A 190 20.24 -16.73 5.20
N ASN A 191 20.57 -16.33 3.94
CA ASN A 191 21.39 -17.13 3.03
C ASN A 191 22.82 -17.32 3.55
N HIS A 192 23.35 -16.33 4.30
CA HIS A 192 24.66 -16.40 4.97
C HIS A 192 24.60 -17.05 6.37
N GLY A 193 23.44 -17.65 6.74
CA GLY A 193 23.24 -18.38 7.98
C GLY A 193 23.06 -17.52 9.23
N VAL A 194 22.70 -16.24 9.07
CA VAL A 194 22.34 -15.32 10.15
C VAL A 194 20.84 -15.39 10.37
N ARG A 195 20.37 -16.20 11.32
CA ARG A 195 18.94 -16.51 11.51
C ARG A 195 18.48 -16.46 12.97
N THR A 196 19.30 -16.96 13.89
CA THR A 196 18.89 -17.28 15.26
C THR A 196 18.93 -16.09 16.22
N ASN A 197 19.71 -15.08 15.89
CA ASN A 197 19.98 -13.91 16.71
C ASN A 197 19.35 -12.63 16.10
N VAL A 198 18.32 -12.82 15.28
CA VAL A 198 17.66 -11.77 14.52
C VAL A 198 16.32 -11.44 15.16
N GLN A 199 16.14 -10.18 15.52
CA GLN A 199 14.85 -9.61 15.88
C GLN A 199 14.20 -9.02 14.63
N LEU A 200 13.00 -9.48 14.31
CA LEU A 200 12.25 -8.98 13.17
C LEU A 200 11.54 -7.67 13.50
N TRP A 201 11.63 -6.73 12.58
CA TRP A 201 10.99 -5.43 12.68
C TRP A 201 9.82 -5.33 11.69
N PRO A 202 8.65 -4.80 12.11
CA PRO A 202 7.51 -4.66 11.21
C PRO A 202 7.74 -3.62 10.11
N VAL A 203 7.09 -3.87 8.97
CA VAL A 203 6.66 -2.80 8.09
C VAL A 203 5.19 -2.58 8.44
N ALA A 204 4.90 -1.58 9.27
CA ALA A 204 3.56 -1.36 9.79
C ALA A 204 2.85 -0.25 9.02
N SER A 205 1.55 -0.42 8.81
CA SER A 205 0.68 0.56 8.16
C SER A 205 0.18 1.67 9.10
N ASP A 206 0.42 1.53 10.40
CA ASP A 206 -0.05 2.43 11.45
C ASP A 206 1.04 3.34 12.02
N THR A 207 2.14 3.51 11.30
CA THR A 207 3.32 4.30 11.71
C THR A 207 2.99 5.73 12.11
N GLU A 208 1.93 6.30 11.56
CA GLU A 208 1.45 7.64 11.94
C GLU A 208 0.89 7.67 13.37
N TRP A 209 0.18 6.61 13.76
CA TRP A 209 -0.60 6.57 15.00
C TRP A 209 0.13 5.87 16.14
N VAL A 210 1.05 4.96 15.80
CA VAL A 210 1.83 4.20 16.77
C VAL A 210 3.31 4.56 16.65
N PRO A 211 3.81 5.51 17.46
CA PRO A 211 5.20 5.97 17.39
C PRO A 211 6.24 4.83 17.52
N ALA A 212 5.88 3.72 18.17
CA ALA A 212 6.75 2.55 18.30
C ALA A 212 6.96 1.80 16.98
N HIS A 213 6.04 1.93 16.02
CA HIS A 213 6.09 1.27 14.72
C HIS A 213 6.83 2.07 13.64
N GLN A 214 7.28 3.27 13.96
CA GLN A 214 8.08 4.09 13.03
C GLN A 214 9.33 3.32 12.57
N PRO A 215 9.59 3.23 11.26
CA PRO A 215 10.66 2.38 10.72
C PRO A 215 12.05 2.68 11.27
N TRP A 216 12.35 3.94 11.53
CA TRP A 216 13.64 4.40 12.08
C TRP A 216 13.90 3.96 13.53
N ARG A 217 12.86 3.53 14.27
CA ARG A 217 12.98 3.03 15.65
C ARG A 217 13.91 1.82 15.77
N GLN A 218 14.01 1.02 14.72
CA GLN A 218 14.96 -0.09 14.65
C GLN A 218 16.40 0.40 14.88
N VAL A 219 16.80 1.47 14.22
CA VAL A 219 18.15 2.05 14.38
C VAL A 219 18.31 2.68 15.77
N GLU A 220 17.24 3.28 16.32
CA GLU A 220 17.25 3.83 17.66
C GLU A 220 17.53 2.75 18.73
N GLN A 221 17.05 1.51 18.54
CA GLN A 221 17.36 0.40 19.43
C GLN A 221 18.87 0.07 19.47
N VAL A 222 19.60 0.36 18.40
CA VAL A 222 21.06 0.25 18.39
C VAL A 222 21.67 1.34 19.28
N VAL A 223 21.19 2.58 19.18
CA VAL A 223 21.65 3.70 20.04
C VAL A 223 21.39 3.39 21.51
N ASP A 224 20.22 2.81 21.81
CA ASP A 224 19.82 2.41 23.18
C ASP A 224 20.58 1.18 23.71
N GLY A 225 21.38 0.50 22.89
CA GLY A 225 22.09 -0.72 23.27
C GLY A 225 21.23 -1.96 23.40
N LYS A 226 19.99 -1.93 22.92
CA LYS A 226 19.08 -3.10 22.87
C LYS A 226 19.41 -4.01 21.71
N LEU A 227 19.88 -3.46 20.59
CA LEU A 227 20.47 -4.18 19.47
C LEU A 227 21.96 -3.82 19.37
N ASP A 228 22.73 -4.72 18.79
CA ASP A 228 24.14 -4.48 18.46
C ASP A 228 24.26 -3.96 17.03
N ILE A 229 23.41 -4.47 16.13
CA ILE A 229 23.35 -4.08 14.72
C ILE A 229 21.88 -3.91 14.30
N ALA A 230 21.61 -2.88 13.51
CA ALA A 230 20.39 -2.77 12.70
C ALA A 230 20.72 -3.00 11.21
N ALA A 231 20.01 -3.93 10.59
CA ALA A 231 19.99 -4.13 9.15
C ALA A 231 18.82 -3.32 8.58
N ALA A 232 19.09 -2.08 8.16
CA ALA A 232 18.09 -1.06 7.94
C ALA A 232 18.10 -0.54 6.49
N TRP A 233 17.01 0.14 6.11
CA TRP A 233 16.97 0.93 4.88
C TRP A 233 17.90 2.14 5.02
N GLY A 234 18.76 2.35 4.02
CA GLY A 234 19.83 3.34 4.08
C GLY A 234 19.39 4.77 4.38
N PRO A 235 18.34 5.31 3.75
CA PRO A 235 17.81 6.63 4.03
C PRO A 235 17.44 6.86 5.49
N MET A 236 16.83 5.87 6.16
CA MET A 236 16.43 5.96 7.57
C MET A 236 17.66 6.08 8.50
N ALA A 237 18.65 5.24 8.26
CA ALA A 237 19.90 5.26 9.01
C ALA A 237 20.68 6.57 8.79
N GLY A 238 20.73 7.03 7.54
CA GLY A 238 21.36 8.29 7.16
C GLY A 238 20.75 9.48 7.86
N TRP A 239 19.42 9.57 7.86
CA TRP A 239 18.67 10.64 8.51
C TRP A 239 18.90 10.68 10.04
N LEU A 240 18.83 9.52 10.71
CA LEU A 240 19.11 9.46 12.14
C LEU A 240 20.54 9.94 12.47
N LYS A 241 21.51 9.55 11.66
CA LYS A 241 22.89 9.99 11.85
C LYS A 241 23.05 11.48 11.61
N THR A 242 22.52 12.02 10.50
CA THR A 242 22.79 13.40 10.06
C THR A 242 21.86 14.41 10.72
N MET A 243 20.56 14.13 10.76
CA MET A 243 19.55 15.09 11.23
C MET A 243 19.25 14.95 12.73
N LYS A 244 19.40 13.76 13.29
CA LYS A 244 19.18 13.49 14.73
C LYS A 244 20.48 13.38 15.53
N GLY A 245 21.65 13.38 14.86
CA GLY A 245 22.94 13.30 15.52
C GLY A 245 23.23 11.97 16.20
N ALA A 246 22.57 10.89 15.75
CA ALA A 246 22.76 9.56 16.34
C ALA A 246 24.22 9.09 16.20
N PRO A 247 24.86 8.59 17.28
CA PRO A 247 26.26 8.19 17.28
C PRO A 247 26.45 6.79 16.65
N VAL A 248 26.10 6.68 15.36
CA VAL A 248 26.12 5.40 14.63
C VAL A 248 27.07 5.44 13.43
N THR A 249 27.64 4.28 13.15
CA THR A 249 28.36 3.98 11.91
C THR A 249 27.44 3.25 10.96
N ILE A 250 27.45 3.66 9.70
CA ILE A 250 26.61 3.13 8.63
C ILE A 250 27.51 2.48 7.58
N GLN A 251 27.27 1.22 7.29
CA GLN A 251 27.99 0.43 6.28
C GLN A 251 27.02 -0.03 5.19
N PRO A 252 27.16 0.46 3.93
CA PRO A 252 26.39 -0.04 2.80
C PRO A 252 26.56 -1.54 2.58
N THR A 253 25.48 -2.22 2.14
CA THR A 253 25.47 -3.67 1.96
C THR A 253 25.37 -4.12 0.51
N ASN A 254 25.18 -3.23 -0.44
CA ASN A 254 24.96 -3.56 -1.84
C ASN A 254 26.07 -4.37 -2.51
N LEU A 255 27.28 -4.35 -1.97
CA LEU A 255 28.42 -5.15 -2.46
C LEU A 255 28.68 -6.41 -1.60
N MET A 256 27.81 -6.73 -0.63
CA MET A 256 28.03 -7.83 0.32
C MET A 256 27.38 -9.16 -0.10
N ASP A 257 26.48 -9.15 -1.07
CA ASP A 257 25.84 -10.33 -1.64
C ASP A 257 25.71 -10.16 -3.16
N SER A 258 25.96 -11.22 -3.92
CA SER A 258 25.91 -11.19 -5.39
C SER A 258 24.58 -11.68 -5.96
N ASN A 259 23.71 -12.27 -5.14
CA ASN A 259 22.51 -12.94 -5.57
C ASN A 259 21.24 -12.16 -5.19
N VAL A 260 21.29 -11.45 -4.05
CA VAL A 260 20.14 -10.70 -3.53
C VAL A 260 20.31 -9.21 -3.86
N PRO A 261 19.41 -8.61 -4.65
CA PRO A 261 19.46 -7.19 -4.94
C PRO A 261 19.26 -6.35 -3.67
N MET A 262 20.26 -5.54 -3.32
CA MET A 262 20.21 -4.68 -2.14
C MET A 262 20.35 -3.19 -2.47
N GLU A 263 20.36 -2.81 -3.74
CA GLU A 263 20.34 -1.43 -4.22
C GLU A 263 19.15 -1.21 -5.15
N PHE A 264 18.48 -0.06 -5.02
CA PHE A 264 17.26 0.25 -5.74
C PHE A 264 17.29 1.67 -6.27
N SER A 265 16.85 1.83 -7.53
CA SER A 265 16.60 3.13 -8.14
C SER A 265 15.16 3.54 -7.83
N LEU A 266 14.97 4.75 -7.37
CA LEU A 266 13.68 5.26 -6.91
C LEU A 266 13.29 6.51 -7.69
N GLY A 267 12.03 6.57 -8.07
CA GLY A 267 11.42 7.66 -8.82
C GLY A 267 10.00 7.94 -8.37
N MET A 268 9.21 8.47 -9.26
CA MET A 268 7.78 8.72 -9.07
C MET A 268 6.98 7.92 -10.09
N GLY A 269 5.83 7.41 -9.69
CA GLY A 269 4.86 6.78 -10.56
C GLY A 269 3.73 7.76 -10.91
N VAL A 270 3.30 7.74 -12.16
CA VAL A 270 2.11 8.44 -12.64
C VAL A 270 1.22 7.47 -13.42
N PRO A 271 -0.10 7.73 -13.56
CA PRO A 271 -0.98 6.88 -14.34
C PRO A 271 -0.50 6.70 -15.78
N LYS A 272 -0.68 5.50 -16.37
CA LYS A 272 -0.23 5.19 -17.74
C LYS A 272 -0.73 6.14 -18.81
N GLN A 273 -1.91 6.71 -18.62
CA GLN A 273 -2.51 7.69 -19.53
C GLN A 273 -1.90 9.08 -19.40
N ASP A 274 -1.17 9.37 -18.32
CA ASP A 274 -0.69 10.72 -18.02
C ASP A 274 0.77 10.95 -18.45
N VAL A 275 1.01 10.71 -19.74
CA VAL A 275 2.33 10.84 -20.38
C VAL A 275 2.87 12.27 -20.26
N VAL A 276 1.97 13.27 -20.32
CA VAL A 276 2.35 14.69 -20.25
C VAL A 276 2.90 15.03 -18.86
N LEU A 277 2.24 14.59 -17.81
CA LEU A 277 2.70 14.80 -16.44
C LEU A 277 4.06 14.11 -16.20
N LYS A 278 4.21 12.87 -16.69
CA LYS A 278 5.48 12.15 -16.60
C LYS A 278 6.64 12.93 -17.20
N PHE A 279 6.51 13.45 -18.41
CA PHE A 279 7.58 14.23 -19.05
C PHE A 279 7.81 15.58 -18.36
N ALA A 280 6.76 16.23 -17.89
CA ALA A 280 6.89 17.48 -17.14
C ALA A 280 7.64 17.28 -15.81
N LEU A 281 7.39 16.18 -15.12
CA LEU A 281 8.14 15.79 -13.91
C LEU A 281 9.61 15.48 -14.24
N ASP A 282 9.87 14.75 -15.32
CA ASP A 282 11.24 14.44 -15.76
C ASP A 282 12.06 15.70 -16.07
N ASP A 283 11.46 16.66 -16.77
CA ASP A 283 12.13 17.93 -17.08
C ASP A 283 12.36 18.76 -15.81
N ALA A 284 11.38 18.83 -14.91
CA ALA A 284 11.51 19.52 -13.63
C ALA A 284 12.56 18.86 -12.72
N LEU A 285 12.62 17.53 -12.66
CA LEU A 285 13.63 16.77 -11.93
C LEU A 285 15.04 17.09 -12.45
N LYS A 286 15.25 17.01 -13.76
CA LYS A 286 16.55 17.28 -14.40
C LYS A 286 16.98 18.73 -14.22
N ALA A 287 16.06 19.69 -14.35
CA ALA A 287 16.35 21.12 -14.20
C ALA A 287 16.76 21.48 -12.77
N ASN A 288 16.21 20.78 -11.75
CA ASN A 288 16.46 21.09 -10.35
C ASN A 288 17.41 20.09 -9.66
N ARG A 289 18.19 19.35 -10.44
CA ARG A 289 19.11 18.32 -9.96
C ARG A 289 19.96 18.74 -8.75
N ALA A 290 20.58 19.91 -8.81
CA ALA A 290 21.49 20.36 -7.76
C ALA A 290 20.78 20.59 -6.42
N GLU A 291 19.56 21.11 -6.44
CA GLU A 291 18.73 21.33 -5.25
C GLU A 291 18.27 20.00 -4.67
N ILE A 292 17.83 19.07 -5.52
CA ILE A 292 17.42 17.70 -5.13
C ILE A 292 18.61 16.94 -4.51
N GLU A 293 19.80 17.01 -5.11
CA GLU A 293 21.01 16.42 -4.55
C GLU A 293 21.33 17.01 -3.17
N GLY A 294 21.18 18.32 -3.01
CA GLY A 294 21.36 19.01 -1.75
C GLY A 294 20.41 18.49 -0.66
N ILE A 295 19.14 18.25 -0.99
CA ILE A 295 18.14 17.67 -0.10
C ILE A 295 18.57 16.27 0.33
N LEU A 296 18.82 15.37 -0.62
CA LEU A 296 19.19 13.98 -0.32
C LEU A 296 20.46 13.89 0.56
N ARG A 297 21.48 14.70 0.26
CA ARG A 297 22.71 14.77 1.07
C ARG A 297 22.46 15.32 2.48
N LYS A 298 21.60 16.34 2.62
CA LYS A 298 21.21 16.90 3.92
C LYS A 298 20.55 15.83 4.81
N TYR A 299 19.75 14.96 4.23
CA TYR A 299 19.11 13.85 4.95
C TYR A 299 20.04 12.63 5.11
N GLY A 300 21.25 12.68 4.58
CA GLY A 300 22.23 11.61 4.72
C GLY A 300 21.92 10.35 3.93
N VAL A 301 21.12 10.46 2.86
CA VAL A 301 20.76 9.34 2.00
C VAL A 301 22.02 8.73 1.39
N PRO A 302 22.28 7.41 1.55
CA PRO A 302 23.40 6.74 0.90
C PRO A 302 23.11 6.65 -0.61
N LEU A 303 23.88 7.38 -1.42
CA LEU A 303 23.67 7.48 -2.85
C LEU A 303 24.62 6.54 -3.59
N VAL A 304 24.07 5.51 -4.23
CA VAL A 304 24.79 4.54 -5.07
C VAL A 304 24.91 5.08 -6.49
N GLN A 305 26.03 4.80 -7.15
CA GLN A 305 26.26 5.19 -8.53
C GLN A 305 25.14 4.68 -9.45
N CYS A 306 24.58 5.61 -10.23
CA CYS A 306 23.49 5.36 -11.15
C CYS A 306 23.66 6.29 -12.35
N ALA A 307 23.86 5.72 -13.53
CA ALA A 307 24.08 6.49 -14.77
C ALA A 307 22.80 7.21 -15.23
N ASP A 308 21.66 6.57 -15.01
CA ASP A 308 20.36 7.01 -15.51
C ASP A 308 19.57 7.84 -14.49
N CYS A 309 20.10 7.97 -13.26
CA CYS A 309 19.44 8.76 -12.20
C CYS A 309 19.69 10.26 -12.37
N VAL A 310 18.71 11.06 -11.95
CA VAL A 310 18.84 12.53 -11.86
C VAL A 310 20.03 12.89 -10.97
N VAL A 311 20.14 12.27 -9.80
CA VAL A 311 21.24 12.45 -8.86
C VAL A 311 22.17 11.23 -8.94
N PRO A 312 23.37 11.36 -9.51
CA PRO A 312 24.35 10.28 -9.52
C PRO A 312 24.92 10.12 -8.12
N GLY A 313 25.02 8.87 -7.69
CA GLY A 313 25.62 8.54 -6.40
C GLY A 313 27.14 8.55 -6.43
N ASN A 314 27.72 8.37 -5.25
CA ASN A 314 29.19 8.28 -5.05
C ASN A 314 29.62 6.93 -4.44
N LEU A 315 28.68 6.10 -3.96
CA LEU A 315 28.95 4.73 -3.52
C LEU A 315 29.06 3.83 -4.76
N ALA A 316 29.98 2.89 -4.77
CA ALA A 316 30.12 1.94 -5.88
C ALA A 316 28.82 1.13 -6.05
N ALA A 317 28.36 1.02 -7.29
CA ALA A 317 27.22 0.16 -7.63
C ALA A 317 27.69 -1.31 -7.73
N HIS A 318 26.80 -2.23 -7.41
CA HIS A 318 27.05 -3.66 -7.58
C HIS A 318 27.11 -4.03 -9.08
N GLY A 319 26.33 -3.35 -9.91
CA GLY A 319 26.18 -3.67 -11.33
C GLY A 319 25.08 -4.72 -11.53
N SER A 320 25.44 -5.87 -12.10
CA SER A 320 24.47 -6.96 -12.31
C SER A 320 24.53 -7.97 -11.18
N TYR A 321 23.38 -8.26 -10.57
CA TYR A 321 23.25 -9.39 -9.66
C TYR A 321 23.17 -10.70 -10.46
N MET A 322 23.86 -11.75 -10.00
CA MET A 322 23.73 -13.08 -10.60
C MET A 322 22.38 -13.68 -10.21
N MET A 323 21.36 -13.34 -10.97
CA MET A 323 20.08 -14.02 -10.84
C MET A 323 20.21 -15.47 -11.29
N GLN A 324 20.01 -16.41 -10.39
CA GLN A 324 19.80 -17.79 -10.79
C GLN A 324 18.57 -17.80 -11.69
N SER A 325 18.77 -18.14 -12.97
CA SER A 325 17.70 -18.09 -13.96
C SER A 325 16.51 -18.93 -13.48
N LEU A 326 15.33 -18.33 -13.43
CA LEU A 326 14.05 -19.01 -13.18
C LEU A 326 13.78 -20.14 -14.19
N ALA A 327 14.54 -20.22 -15.29
CA ALA A 327 14.47 -21.27 -16.32
C ALA A 327 14.84 -22.67 -15.81
N GLN A 328 15.42 -22.83 -14.62
CA GLN A 328 15.66 -24.15 -14.02
C GLN A 328 14.54 -24.64 -13.11
N THR A 329 13.48 -23.88 -12.92
CA THR A 329 12.35 -24.20 -12.03
C THR A 329 11.05 -24.55 -12.76
N GLU A 330 11.06 -24.68 -14.08
CA GLU A 330 9.89 -25.24 -14.80
C GLU A 330 9.68 -26.68 -14.34
N GLY A 331 8.66 -26.89 -13.49
CA GLY A 331 8.22 -28.19 -13.01
C GLY A 331 8.39 -28.46 -11.51
N LYS A 332 8.96 -27.52 -10.71
CA LYS A 332 8.94 -27.64 -9.24
C LYS A 332 7.90 -26.71 -8.63
N PRO A 333 7.13 -27.16 -7.62
CA PRO A 333 6.22 -26.25 -6.93
C PRO A 333 7.02 -25.08 -6.36
N THR A 334 6.49 -23.86 -6.52
CA THR A 334 7.05 -22.59 -6.05
C THR A 334 7.04 -22.43 -4.52
N HIS A 335 6.99 -23.53 -3.79
CA HIS A 335 7.15 -23.57 -2.36
C HIS A 335 8.59 -23.97 -2.03
N TRP A 336 9.31 -23.08 -1.42
CA TRP A 336 10.51 -23.41 -0.65
C TRP A 336 10.08 -24.29 0.54
N SER A 337 9.81 -25.58 0.28
CA SER A 337 9.53 -26.52 1.35
C SER A 337 10.84 -26.78 2.11
N VAL A 338 11.00 -26.09 3.21
CA VAL A 338 12.07 -26.33 4.17
C VAL A 338 11.86 -27.74 4.73
N SER A 339 12.83 -28.60 4.57
CA SER A 339 12.71 -29.97 5.10
C SER A 339 12.66 -29.97 6.63
N ARG A 340 11.95 -30.94 7.22
CA ARG A 340 11.89 -31.08 8.69
C ARG A 340 13.28 -31.19 9.31
N ALA A 341 14.22 -31.82 8.61
CA ALA A 341 15.61 -31.94 9.08
C ALA A 341 16.29 -30.55 9.16
N GLN A 342 16.05 -29.65 8.21
CA GLN A 342 16.56 -28.29 8.28
C GLN A 342 15.92 -27.51 9.45
N VAL A 343 14.62 -27.69 9.69
CA VAL A 343 13.96 -27.08 10.86
C VAL A 343 14.58 -27.57 12.15
N ASP A 344 14.81 -28.89 12.28
CA ASP A 344 15.46 -29.47 13.48
C ASP A 344 16.88 -28.94 13.66
N GLU A 345 17.64 -28.78 12.58
CA GLU A 345 18.97 -28.17 12.61
C GLU A 345 18.91 -26.71 13.10
N TRP A 346 17.95 -25.93 12.64
CA TRP A 346 17.79 -24.54 13.08
C TRP A 346 17.38 -24.44 14.56
N LEU A 347 16.46 -25.29 15.00
CA LEU A 347 16.07 -25.36 16.42
C LEU A 347 17.24 -25.82 17.30
N ALA A 348 18.03 -26.79 16.85
CA ALA A 348 19.23 -27.23 17.54
C ALA A 348 20.34 -26.17 17.60
N ALA A 349 20.39 -25.28 16.59
CA ALA A 349 21.28 -24.13 16.55
C ALA A 349 20.77 -22.95 17.39
N GLY A 350 19.58 -23.06 18.03
CA GLY A 350 19.04 -22.07 18.95
C GLY A 350 17.99 -21.16 18.36
N SER A 351 17.45 -21.44 17.15
CA SER A 351 16.28 -20.70 16.60
C SER A 351 15.08 -20.86 17.52
N SER A 352 14.32 -19.78 17.69
CA SER A 352 13.05 -19.81 18.41
C SER A 352 12.00 -20.58 17.62
N VAL A 353 11.40 -21.60 18.24
CA VAL A 353 10.31 -22.36 17.62
C VAL A 353 9.14 -21.46 17.21
N ASN A 354 8.86 -20.39 17.96
CA ASN A 354 7.83 -19.43 17.65
C ASN A 354 8.19 -18.58 16.43
N ASN A 355 9.43 -18.08 16.32
CA ASN A 355 9.84 -17.30 15.16
C ASN A 355 9.77 -18.12 13.88
N GLU A 356 10.28 -19.36 13.91
CA GLU A 356 10.19 -20.28 12.77
C GLU A 356 8.73 -20.62 12.41
N PHE A 357 7.86 -20.70 13.42
CA PHE A 357 6.43 -20.92 13.22
C PHE A 357 5.77 -19.71 12.51
N TYR A 358 6.05 -18.49 12.95
CA TYR A 358 5.54 -17.30 12.28
C TYR A 358 6.07 -17.15 10.86
N ASP A 359 7.33 -17.49 10.62
CA ASP A 359 7.89 -17.52 9.26
C ASP A 359 7.19 -18.54 8.36
N ALA A 360 6.80 -19.69 8.93
CA ALA A 360 6.01 -20.69 8.21
C ALA A 360 4.59 -20.18 7.89
N VAL A 361 3.95 -19.46 8.82
CA VAL A 361 2.62 -18.85 8.60
C VAL A 361 2.68 -17.79 7.51
N LEU A 362 3.69 -16.91 7.55
CA LEU A 362 3.91 -15.89 6.54
C LEU A 362 4.17 -16.47 5.14
N ALA A 363 4.95 -17.55 5.09
CA ALA A 363 5.23 -18.27 3.85
C ALA A 363 4.07 -19.15 3.38
N ASN A 364 2.96 -19.22 4.14
CA ASN A 364 1.86 -20.17 3.95
C ASN A 364 2.32 -21.63 3.84
N ASP A 365 3.40 -21.98 4.54
CA ASP A 365 3.93 -23.35 4.60
C ASP A 365 3.20 -24.14 5.69
N VAL A 366 2.05 -24.72 5.31
CA VAL A 366 1.13 -25.43 6.22
C VAL A 366 1.80 -26.64 6.87
N ASP A 367 2.64 -27.37 6.12
CA ASP A 367 3.36 -28.56 6.64
C ASP A 367 4.41 -28.16 7.66
N ARG A 368 5.18 -27.12 7.40
CA ARG A 368 6.19 -26.59 8.33
C ARG A 368 5.52 -26.00 9.57
N ALA A 369 4.45 -25.21 9.41
CA ALA A 369 3.68 -24.67 10.53
C ALA A 369 3.12 -25.78 11.42
N GLY A 370 2.52 -26.81 10.83
CA GLY A 370 2.01 -27.99 11.55
C GLY A 370 3.12 -28.75 12.29
N TYR A 371 4.29 -28.89 11.67
CA TYR A 371 5.45 -29.50 12.32
C TYR A 371 5.93 -28.69 13.55
N LEU A 372 6.02 -27.38 13.43
CA LEU A 372 6.46 -26.47 14.48
C LEU A 372 5.45 -26.38 15.63
N LEU A 373 4.14 -26.43 15.34
CA LEU A 373 3.11 -26.59 16.37
C LEU A 373 3.29 -27.90 17.15
N GLY A 374 3.66 -29.00 16.47
CA GLY A 374 4.03 -30.26 17.11
C GLY A 374 5.31 -30.18 17.96
N LYS A 375 6.19 -29.21 17.71
CA LYS A 375 7.41 -28.93 18.50
C LYS A 375 7.16 -27.96 19.66
N GLY A 376 5.93 -27.50 19.85
CA GLY A 376 5.51 -26.63 20.96
C GLY A 376 5.47 -25.13 20.64
N ALA A 377 5.35 -24.77 19.37
CA ALA A 377 5.06 -23.38 19.01
C ALA A 377 3.72 -22.93 19.62
N ASP A 378 3.68 -21.70 20.13
CA ASP A 378 2.46 -21.12 20.70
C ASP A 378 1.57 -20.57 19.57
N VAL A 379 0.53 -21.34 19.23
CA VAL A 379 -0.47 -20.96 18.20
C VAL A 379 -1.17 -19.63 18.51
N ASN A 380 -1.22 -19.24 19.80
CA ASN A 380 -1.82 -18.02 20.27
C ASN A 380 -0.79 -16.96 20.66
N GLY A 381 0.48 -17.18 20.48
CA GLY A 381 1.51 -16.19 20.71
C GLY A 381 1.26 -14.93 19.86
N LEU A 382 1.98 -13.88 20.15
CA LEU A 382 2.11 -12.75 19.25
C LEU A 382 3.45 -12.88 18.53
N SER A 383 3.46 -12.59 17.24
CA SER A 383 4.69 -12.43 16.48
C SER A 383 5.49 -11.24 17.03
N ASN A 384 6.70 -11.06 16.58
CA ASN A 384 7.48 -9.85 16.87
C ASN A 384 6.81 -8.57 16.34
N LEU A 385 5.78 -8.73 15.48
CA LEU A 385 4.92 -7.68 14.94
C LEU A 385 3.72 -7.36 15.83
N GLY A 386 3.53 -8.12 16.91
CA GLY A 386 2.31 -8.05 17.68
C GLY A 386 1.13 -8.79 17.05
N GLU A 387 1.26 -9.40 15.86
CA GLU A 387 0.16 -10.12 15.21
C GLU A 387 -0.03 -11.53 15.75
N THR A 388 -1.27 -12.03 15.71
CA THR A 388 -1.53 -13.45 15.91
C THR A 388 -1.35 -14.21 14.60
N ALA A 389 -0.93 -15.46 14.65
CA ALA A 389 -0.82 -16.31 13.46
C ALA A 389 -2.14 -16.37 12.66
N LEU A 390 -3.27 -16.37 13.38
CA LEU A 390 -4.59 -16.41 12.74
C LEU A 390 -4.94 -15.08 12.07
N THR A 391 -4.56 -13.92 12.64
CA THR A 391 -4.73 -12.61 11.98
C THR A 391 -3.93 -12.54 10.68
N THR A 392 -2.65 -12.96 10.72
CA THR A 392 -1.79 -13.01 9.54
C THR A 392 -2.37 -13.92 8.45
N ALA A 393 -2.79 -15.15 8.79
CA ALA A 393 -3.38 -16.08 7.83
C ALA A 393 -4.73 -15.59 7.28
N SER A 394 -5.52 -14.89 8.10
CA SER A 394 -6.83 -14.34 7.71
C SER A 394 -6.67 -13.17 6.73
N ARG A 395 -5.71 -12.28 7.00
CA ARG A 395 -5.36 -11.17 6.11
C ARG A 395 -4.88 -11.67 4.74
N ALA A 396 -4.15 -12.78 4.71
CA ALA A 396 -3.71 -13.42 3.48
C ALA A 396 -4.78 -14.29 2.78
N GLY A 397 -5.93 -14.53 3.41
CA GLY A 397 -6.97 -15.41 2.89
C GLY A 397 -6.57 -16.88 2.84
N CYS A 398 -5.58 -17.31 3.64
CA CYS A 398 -4.99 -18.64 3.60
C CYS A 398 -5.82 -19.68 4.37
N ILE A 399 -6.92 -20.14 3.77
CA ILE A 399 -7.91 -21.00 4.42
C ILE A 399 -7.31 -22.29 5.00
N GLU A 400 -6.39 -22.95 4.30
CA GLU A 400 -5.74 -24.17 4.80
C GLU A 400 -4.89 -23.89 6.05
N MET A 401 -4.17 -22.79 6.07
CA MET A 401 -3.43 -22.35 7.25
C MET A 401 -4.39 -22.00 8.38
N MET A 402 -5.48 -21.28 8.12
CA MET A 402 -6.49 -20.95 9.13
C MET A 402 -7.11 -22.22 9.74
N GLN A 403 -7.41 -23.23 8.90
CA GLN A 403 -7.90 -24.55 9.36
C GLN A 403 -6.89 -25.23 10.29
N LEU A 404 -5.61 -25.23 9.92
CA LEU A 404 -4.54 -25.77 10.75
C LEU A 404 -4.48 -25.06 12.11
N LEU A 405 -4.47 -23.73 12.10
CA LEU A 405 -4.35 -22.90 13.31
C LEU A 405 -5.55 -23.12 14.25
N VAL A 406 -6.78 -23.08 13.72
CA VAL A 406 -8.00 -23.32 14.52
C VAL A 406 -8.02 -24.73 15.07
N LYS A 407 -7.63 -25.75 14.29
CA LYS A 407 -7.49 -27.14 14.74
C LYS A 407 -6.49 -27.27 15.91
N HIS A 408 -5.46 -26.46 15.95
CA HIS A 408 -4.47 -26.43 17.02
C HIS A 408 -4.81 -25.46 18.17
N GLY A 409 -6.02 -24.91 18.19
CA GLY A 409 -6.54 -24.12 19.30
C GLY A 409 -6.26 -22.61 19.18
N ALA A 410 -6.09 -22.10 17.97
CA ALA A 410 -6.06 -20.65 17.75
C ALA A 410 -7.40 -20.03 18.20
N ARG A 411 -7.32 -18.97 18.99
CA ARG A 411 -8.50 -18.24 19.45
C ARG A 411 -8.99 -17.33 18.34
N VAL A 412 -10.18 -17.63 17.82
CA VAL A 412 -10.76 -16.97 16.64
C VAL A 412 -10.94 -15.46 16.83
N ASP A 413 -11.14 -15.03 18.06
CA ASP A 413 -11.36 -13.63 18.42
C ASP A 413 -10.20 -13.00 19.19
N ARG A 414 -9.02 -13.63 19.21
CA ARG A 414 -7.88 -13.03 19.88
C ARG A 414 -7.42 -11.80 19.13
N PRO A 415 -7.48 -10.61 19.76
CA PRO A 415 -6.91 -9.43 19.12
C PRO A 415 -5.38 -9.54 19.08
N ASP A 416 -4.79 -8.93 18.08
CA ASP A 416 -3.36 -8.68 17.96
C ASP A 416 -2.91 -7.52 18.87
N GLY A 417 -1.64 -7.09 18.73
CA GLY A 417 -1.06 -5.99 19.50
C GLY A 417 -1.75 -4.64 19.28
N ASP A 418 -2.38 -4.46 18.12
CA ASP A 418 -3.10 -3.25 17.73
C ASP A 418 -4.59 -3.33 18.09
N GLY A 419 -5.01 -4.45 18.65
CA GLY A 419 -6.39 -4.70 19.02
C GLY A 419 -7.28 -5.18 17.87
N LEU A 420 -6.71 -5.50 16.69
CA LEU A 420 -7.43 -6.04 15.56
C LEU A 420 -7.71 -7.53 15.74
N THR A 421 -8.94 -7.95 15.47
CA THR A 421 -9.29 -9.36 15.47
C THR A 421 -8.91 -10.02 14.13
N PRO A 422 -8.77 -11.36 14.06
CA PRO A 422 -8.58 -12.06 12.78
C PRO A 422 -9.64 -11.71 11.73
N LEU A 423 -10.90 -11.48 12.15
CA LEU A 423 -11.99 -11.05 11.27
C LEU A 423 -11.68 -9.69 10.64
N MET A 424 -11.17 -8.74 11.42
CA MET A 424 -10.76 -7.43 10.89
C MET A 424 -9.55 -7.53 9.97
N GLY A 425 -8.60 -8.42 10.26
CA GLY A 425 -7.50 -8.72 9.36
C GLY A 425 -7.96 -9.22 7.99
N ALA A 426 -8.98 -10.09 7.96
CA ALA A 426 -9.60 -10.55 6.72
C ALA A 426 -10.32 -9.41 5.98
N VAL A 427 -11.00 -8.52 6.71
CA VAL A 427 -11.68 -7.34 6.16
C VAL A 427 -10.71 -6.40 5.47
N GLN A 428 -9.59 -6.07 6.09
CA GLN A 428 -8.59 -5.15 5.54
C GLN A 428 -8.05 -5.54 4.15
N ARG A 429 -8.21 -6.80 3.77
CA ARG A 429 -7.72 -7.32 2.48
C ARG A 429 -8.83 -7.93 1.62
N ASP A 430 -10.06 -7.56 1.88
CA ASP A 430 -11.24 -8.01 1.13
C ASP A 430 -11.36 -9.54 1.01
N GLN A 431 -10.94 -10.27 2.05
CA GLN A 431 -10.89 -11.74 2.03
C GLN A 431 -12.24 -12.36 2.42
N ALA A 432 -13.26 -12.23 1.57
CA ALA A 432 -14.61 -12.75 1.84
C ALA A 432 -14.62 -14.25 2.25
N PRO A 433 -13.84 -15.17 1.64
CA PRO A 433 -13.78 -16.55 2.10
C PRO A 433 -13.21 -16.73 3.52
N ALA A 434 -12.25 -15.88 3.91
CA ALA A 434 -11.69 -15.92 5.26
C ALA A 434 -12.70 -15.38 6.29
N ILE A 435 -13.47 -14.35 5.93
CA ILE A 435 -14.57 -13.81 6.73
C ILE A 435 -15.61 -14.92 6.99
N GLU A 436 -16.07 -15.60 5.94
CA GLU A 436 -17.03 -16.71 6.07
C GLU A 436 -16.48 -17.83 6.96
N PHE A 437 -15.21 -18.20 6.77
CA PHE A 437 -14.55 -19.19 7.61
C PHE A 437 -14.53 -18.80 9.08
N LEU A 438 -14.12 -17.58 9.41
CA LEU A 438 -14.03 -17.09 10.79
C LEU A 438 -15.39 -17.03 11.47
N LEU A 439 -16.41 -16.54 10.78
CA LEU A 439 -17.78 -16.48 11.28
C LEU A 439 -18.34 -17.88 11.54
N ALA A 440 -18.08 -18.83 10.64
CA ALA A 440 -18.45 -20.24 10.83
C ALA A 440 -17.76 -20.88 12.04
N HIS A 441 -16.62 -20.36 12.47
CA HIS A 441 -15.87 -20.82 13.66
C HIS A 441 -16.10 -19.94 14.89
N GLY A 442 -17.13 -19.06 14.88
CA GLY A 442 -17.60 -18.32 16.03
C GLY A 442 -16.91 -16.97 16.26
N ALA A 443 -16.32 -16.37 15.23
CA ALA A 443 -15.84 -15.00 15.31
C ALA A 443 -17.01 -14.03 15.64
N GLY A 444 -16.75 -13.06 16.52
CA GLY A 444 -17.72 -12.04 16.87
C GLY A 444 -17.87 -11.01 15.76
N ILE A 445 -19.00 -11.05 15.02
CA ILE A 445 -19.26 -10.21 13.85
C ILE A 445 -19.26 -8.69 14.18
N GLU A 446 -19.58 -8.31 15.41
CA GLU A 446 -19.60 -6.91 15.88
C GLU A 446 -18.39 -6.57 16.75
N LYS A 447 -17.41 -7.45 16.85
CA LYS A 447 -16.27 -7.23 17.73
C LYS A 447 -15.37 -6.15 17.16
N GLY A 448 -15.50 -4.95 17.71
CA GLY A 448 -14.87 -3.73 17.23
C GLY A 448 -13.39 -3.60 17.55
N ALA A 449 -12.70 -2.77 16.78
CA ALA A 449 -11.35 -2.29 17.03
C ALA A 449 -11.32 -1.19 18.11
N PRO A 450 -10.13 -0.86 18.64
CA PRO A 450 -9.98 0.17 19.69
C PRO A 450 -10.54 1.54 19.34
N ARG A 451 -10.74 1.86 18.05
CA ARG A 451 -11.33 3.12 17.57
C ARG A 451 -12.84 3.10 17.42
N GLY A 452 -13.52 2.01 17.82
CA GLY A 452 -14.97 1.88 17.73
C GLY A 452 -15.49 1.43 16.36
N PHE A 453 -14.60 1.05 15.41
CA PHE A 453 -15.02 0.45 14.15
C PHE A 453 -15.55 -0.96 14.38
N THR A 454 -16.71 -1.27 13.80
CA THR A 454 -17.13 -2.64 13.59
C THR A 454 -16.48 -3.20 12.34
N PRO A 455 -16.39 -4.54 12.16
CA PRO A 455 -15.89 -5.10 10.89
C PRO A 455 -16.61 -4.56 9.66
N LEU A 456 -17.94 -4.37 9.73
CA LEU A 456 -18.70 -3.81 8.60
C LEU A 456 -18.36 -2.34 8.33
N SER A 457 -18.23 -1.51 9.35
CA SER A 457 -17.88 -0.10 9.15
C SER A 457 -16.47 0.05 8.61
N LEU A 458 -15.53 -0.80 9.06
CA LEU A 458 -14.17 -0.85 8.54
C LEU A 458 -14.16 -1.27 7.05
N ALA A 459 -14.90 -2.34 6.70
CA ALA A 459 -15.00 -2.81 5.32
C ALA A 459 -15.47 -1.71 4.36
N ILE A 460 -16.49 -0.95 4.76
CA ILE A 460 -17.06 0.10 3.91
C ILE A 460 -16.13 1.31 3.82
N GLU A 461 -15.48 1.71 4.92
CA GLU A 461 -14.58 2.85 4.95
C GLU A 461 -13.30 2.60 4.12
N GLU A 462 -12.83 1.35 4.12
CA GLU A 462 -11.68 0.92 3.30
C GLU A 462 -12.08 0.44 1.89
N GLN A 463 -13.35 0.62 1.48
CA GLN A 463 -13.90 0.22 0.18
C GLN A 463 -13.75 -1.29 -0.14
N GLN A 464 -13.73 -2.12 0.89
CA GLN A 464 -13.63 -3.58 0.79
C GLN A 464 -15.04 -4.16 0.61
N PHE A 465 -15.57 -4.07 -0.62
CA PHE A 465 -17.00 -4.31 -0.86
C PHE A 465 -17.39 -5.79 -0.83
N ASP A 466 -16.51 -6.72 -1.18
CA ASP A 466 -16.78 -8.16 -1.04
C ASP A 466 -16.83 -8.56 0.44
N ALA A 467 -15.92 -7.99 1.26
CA ALA A 467 -15.95 -8.14 2.72
C ALA A 467 -17.22 -7.54 3.34
N ALA A 468 -17.59 -6.32 2.93
CA ALA A 468 -18.82 -5.66 3.39
C ALA A 468 -20.06 -6.51 3.04
N TYR A 469 -20.13 -7.01 1.81
CA TYR A 469 -21.23 -7.86 1.36
C TYR A 469 -21.33 -9.16 2.16
N ALA A 470 -20.19 -9.83 2.41
CA ALA A 470 -20.12 -11.04 3.21
C ALA A 470 -20.60 -10.80 4.65
N LEU A 471 -20.18 -9.68 5.28
CA LEU A 471 -20.59 -9.30 6.64
C LEU A 471 -22.09 -8.97 6.72
N ILE A 472 -22.63 -8.20 5.78
CA ILE A 472 -24.07 -7.89 5.71
C ILE A 472 -24.87 -9.18 5.59
N LYS A 473 -24.46 -10.08 4.72
CA LYS A 473 -25.09 -11.38 4.51
C LYS A 473 -25.05 -12.28 5.75
N ALA A 474 -23.97 -12.16 6.52
CA ALA A 474 -23.82 -12.87 7.80
C ALA A 474 -24.59 -12.22 8.96
N GLY A 475 -25.25 -11.07 8.74
CA GLY A 475 -26.12 -10.42 9.71
C GLY A 475 -25.46 -9.34 10.57
N ALA A 476 -24.40 -8.71 10.08
CA ALA A 476 -23.82 -7.53 10.73
C ALA A 476 -24.84 -6.40 10.87
N ASP A 477 -24.71 -5.58 11.93
CA ASP A 477 -25.59 -4.43 12.15
C ASP A 477 -25.36 -3.35 11.09
N VAL A 478 -26.22 -3.33 10.08
CA VAL A 478 -26.20 -2.37 8.96
C VAL A 478 -26.46 -0.92 9.38
N ASN A 479 -26.79 -0.68 10.63
CA ASN A 479 -27.05 0.65 11.21
C ASN A 479 -26.01 1.04 12.26
N ALA A 480 -24.96 0.24 12.45
CA ALA A 480 -23.88 0.56 13.35
C ALA A 480 -23.22 1.88 12.91
N VAL A 481 -23.13 2.82 13.87
CA VAL A 481 -22.57 4.14 13.61
C VAL A 481 -21.07 4.09 13.90
N ALA A 482 -20.25 4.24 12.87
CA ALA A 482 -18.81 4.42 13.01
C ALA A 482 -18.47 5.90 13.00
N SER A 483 -17.51 6.29 13.82
CA SER A 483 -16.93 7.62 13.88
C SER A 483 -17.68 8.69 14.69
N THR A 484 -16.97 9.77 14.97
CA THR A 484 -17.47 10.98 15.67
C THR A 484 -18.55 11.74 14.87
N HIS A 485 -18.60 11.54 13.53
CA HIS A 485 -19.57 12.20 12.65
C HIS A 485 -20.91 11.45 12.55
N ARG A 486 -21.05 10.29 13.21
CA ARG A 486 -22.27 9.48 13.22
C ARG A 486 -22.70 8.99 11.83
N LEU A 487 -21.75 8.71 10.96
CA LEU A 487 -22.04 8.15 9.64
C LEU A 487 -22.53 6.70 9.73
N THR A 488 -23.62 6.41 9.05
CA THR A 488 -24.10 5.02 8.88
C THR A 488 -23.40 4.37 7.68
N PRO A 489 -23.31 3.02 7.62
CA PRO A 489 -22.82 2.30 6.45
C PRO A 489 -23.42 2.79 5.13
N LEU A 490 -24.72 3.04 5.09
CA LEU A 490 -25.43 3.53 3.90
C LEU A 490 -24.97 4.95 3.50
N MET A 491 -24.64 5.81 4.45
CA MET A 491 -24.13 7.16 4.17
C MET A 491 -22.76 7.12 3.55
N VAL A 492 -21.86 6.26 4.07
CA VAL A 492 -20.51 6.11 3.54
C VAL A 492 -20.57 5.54 2.11
N VAL A 493 -21.35 4.47 1.89
CA VAL A 493 -21.53 3.92 0.53
C VAL A 493 -22.18 4.93 -0.44
N ALA A 494 -23.00 5.85 0.06
CA ALA A 494 -23.65 6.86 -0.77
C ALA A 494 -22.68 7.95 -1.29
N SER A 495 -21.52 8.12 -0.64
CA SER A 495 -20.46 9.01 -1.15
C SER A 495 -19.64 8.39 -2.28
N GLU A 496 -19.68 7.05 -2.41
CA GLU A 496 -18.89 6.33 -3.39
C GLU A 496 -19.53 6.39 -4.78
N LEU A 497 -18.75 6.83 -5.76
CA LEU A 497 -19.17 6.75 -7.16
C LEU A 497 -19.02 5.30 -7.66
N PRO A 498 -19.94 4.81 -8.52
CA PRO A 498 -19.75 3.51 -9.13
C PRO A 498 -18.45 3.53 -9.97
N PRO A 499 -17.59 2.52 -9.84
CA PRO A 499 -16.36 2.44 -10.63
C PRO A 499 -16.68 2.47 -12.13
N GLU A 500 -15.85 3.13 -12.92
CA GLU A 500 -15.96 3.13 -14.37
C GLU A 500 -15.89 1.70 -14.93
N ALA A 501 -16.54 1.46 -16.08
CA ALA A 501 -16.76 0.11 -16.62
C ALA A 501 -15.48 -0.70 -16.87
N ASP A 502 -14.34 -0.02 -17.05
CA ASP A 502 -13.04 -0.61 -17.37
C ASP A 502 -12.06 -0.61 -16.18
N SER A 503 -12.51 -0.26 -14.99
CA SER A 503 -11.67 -0.23 -13.79
C SER A 503 -11.26 -1.63 -13.36
N MET A 504 -9.97 -1.83 -13.05
CA MET A 504 -9.40 -3.08 -12.59
C MET A 504 -10.02 -3.56 -11.26
N VAL A 505 -10.47 -2.64 -10.40
CA VAL A 505 -11.18 -2.94 -9.15
C VAL A 505 -12.46 -3.71 -9.43
N ARG A 506 -13.20 -3.36 -10.52
CA ARG A 506 -14.39 -4.10 -10.94
C ARG A 506 -14.09 -5.51 -11.44
N ILE A 507 -12.85 -5.76 -11.90
CA ILE A 507 -12.43 -7.08 -12.38
C ILE A 507 -12.07 -7.98 -11.20
N LEU A 508 -11.60 -7.42 -10.09
CA LEU A 508 -11.12 -8.14 -8.91
C LEU A 508 -12.19 -8.32 -7.84
N GLN A 509 -13.08 -7.34 -7.65
CA GLN A 509 -14.21 -7.40 -6.71
C GLN A 509 -15.46 -7.94 -7.39
N GLU A 510 -16.17 -8.86 -6.71
CA GLU A 510 -17.46 -9.38 -7.20
C GLU A 510 -18.60 -8.39 -6.95
N HIS A 511 -18.46 -7.55 -5.92
CA HIS A 511 -19.45 -6.57 -5.49
C HIS A 511 -18.88 -5.15 -5.51
N GLY A 512 -19.74 -4.17 -5.71
CA GLY A 512 -19.37 -2.75 -5.70
C GLY A 512 -20.26 -1.93 -4.75
N PRO A 513 -20.10 -0.60 -4.73
CA PRO A 513 -20.88 0.29 -3.88
C PRO A 513 -22.38 0.11 -4.05
N MET A 514 -22.84 -0.07 -5.29
CA MET A 514 -24.27 -0.25 -5.59
C MET A 514 -24.82 -1.59 -5.09
N ASP A 515 -24.03 -2.66 -5.13
CA ASP A 515 -24.44 -3.98 -4.64
C ASP A 515 -24.45 -3.98 -3.12
N THR A 516 -23.47 -3.32 -2.51
CA THR A 516 -23.41 -3.11 -1.06
C THR A 516 -24.60 -2.26 -0.58
N ALA A 517 -24.94 -1.16 -1.28
CA ALA A 517 -26.11 -0.34 -0.95
C ALA A 517 -27.42 -1.15 -1.02
N ARG A 518 -27.59 -1.97 -2.09
CA ARG A 518 -28.75 -2.87 -2.21
C ARG A 518 -28.82 -3.88 -1.06
N ALA A 519 -27.67 -4.45 -0.67
CA ALA A 519 -27.59 -5.38 0.44
C ALA A 519 -27.95 -4.70 1.77
N LEU A 520 -27.41 -3.51 2.03
CA LEU A 520 -27.75 -2.71 3.22
C LEU A 520 -29.25 -2.44 3.31
N LEU A 521 -29.87 -2.02 2.19
CA LEU A 521 -31.31 -1.75 2.12
C LEU A 521 -32.16 -3.01 2.31
N ALA A 522 -31.76 -4.13 1.72
CA ALA A 522 -32.41 -5.43 1.90
C ALA A 522 -32.38 -5.89 3.37
N HIS A 523 -31.34 -5.51 4.12
CA HIS A 523 -31.17 -5.81 5.53
C HIS A 523 -31.66 -4.67 6.46
N LYS A 524 -32.53 -3.78 5.95
CA LYS A 524 -33.22 -2.72 6.70
C LYS A 524 -32.32 -1.59 7.21
N ALA A 525 -31.35 -1.18 6.40
CA ALA A 525 -30.64 0.07 6.66
C ALA A 525 -31.63 1.24 6.74
N LYS A 526 -31.41 2.12 7.70
CA LYS A 526 -32.25 3.30 7.92
C LYS A 526 -31.99 4.33 6.84
N LEU A 527 -32.94 4.49 5.90
CA LEU A 527 -32.85 5.39 4.75
C LEU A 527 -32.63 6.85 5.15
N ASP A 528 -33.41 7.33 6.12
CA ASP A 528 -33.46 8.72 6.54
C ASP A 528 -32.69 8.97 7.84
N ALA A 529 -31.73 8.11 8.16
CA ALA A 529 -30.78 8.38 9.23
C ALA A 529 -30.01 9.67 8.91
N VAL A 530 -29.66 10.42 9.96
CA VAL A 530 -28.91 11.67 9.81
C VAL A 530 -27.58 11.58 10.57
N ASP A 531 -26.56 12.19 9.99
CA ASP A 531 -25.27 12.40 10.63
C ASP A 531 -25.31 13.54 11.68
N ALA A 532 -24.16 14.02 12.12
CA ALA A 532 -24.06 15.11 13.10
C ALA A 532 -24.57 16.46 12.54
N ASP A 533 -24.56 16.66 11.23
CA ASP A 533 -24.96 17.87 10.53
C ASP A 533 -26.39 17.76 9.93
N GLY A 534 -27.12 16.72 10.30
CA GLY A 534 -28.47 16.48 9.79
C GLY A 534 -28.50 16.02 8.33
N VAL A 535 -27.38 15.52 7.78
CA VAL A 535 -27.27 15.09 6.39
C VAL A 535 -27.68 13.63 6.27
N THR A 536 -28.51 13.31 5.25
CA THR A 536 -28.93 11.94 4.94
C THR A 536 -28.07 11.31 3.83
N ALA A 537 -28.15 9.97 3.66
CA ALA A 537 -27.51 9.28 2.54
C ALA A 537 -27.92 9.85 1.17
N LEU A 538 -29.19 10.26 1.00
CA LEU A 538 -29.67 10.90 -0.22
C LEU A 538 -28.99 12.26 -0.47
N MET A 539 -28.78 13.05 0.58
CA MET A 539 -28.05 14.32 0.48
C MET A 539 -26.60 14.13 0.12
N ILE A 540 -25.95 13.09 0.68
CA ILE A 540 -24.55 12.73 0.34
C ILE A 540 -24.46 12.30 -1.13
N ALA A 541 -25.33 11.40 -1.59
CA ALA A 541 -25.36 10.99 -2.99
C ALA A 541 -25.58 12.19 -3.95
N ALA A 542 -26.40 13.16 -3.53
CA ALA A 542 -26.64 14.40 -4.28
C ALA A 542 -25.41 15.32 -4.30
N ALA A 543 -24.65 15.39 -3.21
CA ALA A 543 -23.42 16.15 -3.10
C ALA A 543 -22.28 15.60 -4.00
N HIS A 544 -22.32 14.31 -4.32
CA HIS A 544 -21.34 13.61 -5.15
C HIS A 544 -21.81 13.32 -6.59
N ASP A 545 -22.90 13.94 -7.05
CA ASP A 545 -23.54 13.73 -8.37
C ASP A 545 -23.86 12.26 -8.70
N ASN A 546 -24.04 11.42 -7.68
CA ASN A 546 -24.28 9.98 -7.84
C ASN A 546 -25.75 9.70 -8.20
N SER A 547 -26.09 9.92 -9.48
CA SER A 547 -27.45 9.75 -10.00
C SER A 547 -27.99 8.32 -9.82
N GLN A 548 -27.14 7.28 -9.86
CA GLN A 548 -27.56 5.90 -9.67
C GLN A 548 -27.95 5.63 -8.21
N MET A 549 -27.16 6.12 -7.27
CA MET A 549 -27.45 6.00 -5.84
C MET A 549 -28.70 6.81 -5.46
N ILE A 550 -28.87 8.03 -5.99
CA ILE A 550 -30.07 8.83 -5.82
C ILE A 550 -31.31 8.03 -6.26
N ALA A 551 -31.25 7.44 -7.46
CA ALA A 551 -32.36 6.64 -7.97
C ALA A 551 -32.68 5.43 -7.06
N LEU A 552 -31.64 4.73 -6.59
CA LEU A 552 -31.79 3.60 -5.69
C LEU A 552 -32.45 4.01 -4.36
N LEU A 553 -31.98 5.09 -3.74
CA LEU A 553 -32.47 5.58 -2.44
C LEU A 553 -33.93 6.06 -2.55
N ILE A 554 -34.27 6.84 -3.60
CA ILE A 554 -35.67 7.28 -3.82
C ILE A 554 -36.59 6.08 -4.08
N GLN A 555 -36.17 5.09 -4.88
CA GLN A 555 -36.95 3.88 -5.13
C GLN A 555 -37.14 3.05 -3.84
N ALA A 556 -36.17 3.08 -2.94
CA ALA A 556 -36.28 2.44 -1.63
C ALA A 556 -37.18 3.21 -0.64
N GLY A 557 -37.57 4.46 -0.95
CA GLY A 557 -38.48 5.27 -0.15
C GLY A 557 -37.81 6.34 0.71
N ALA A 558 -36.58 6.77 0.38
CA ALA A 558 -35.92 7.89 1.05
C ALA A 558 -36.73 9.20 0.86
N ASP A 559 -36.87 9.99 1.92
CA ASP A 559 -37.61 11.27 1.88
C ASP A 559 -36.74 12.38 1.28
N PRO A 560 -37.06 12.87 0.04
CA PRO A 560 -36.27 13.91 -0.63
C PRO A 560 -36.49 15.32 -0.05
N HIS A 561 -37.46 15.49 0.87
CA HIS A 561 -37.83 16.78 1.45
C HIS A 561 -37.15 17.05 2.80
N LEU A 562 -36.44 16.10 3.33
CA LEU A 562 -35.67 16.29 4.56
C LEU A 562 -34.65 17.42 4.35
N LYS A 563 -34.38 18.14 5.44
CA LYS A 563 -33.44 19.26 5.44
C LYS A 563 -32.29 18.97 6.41
N SER A 564 -31.08 19.29 5.95
CA SER A 564 -29.88 19.30 6.79
C SER A 564 -29.97 20.39 7.88
N ALA A 565 -29.03 20.44 8.81
CA ALA A 565 -28.91 21.51 9.80
C ALA A 565 -28.76 22.91 9.14
N ALA A 566 -28.25 23.00 7.92
CA ALA A 566 -28.19 24.21 7.12
C ALA A 566 -29.54 24.58 6.46
N GLY A 567 -30.58 23.77 6.61
CA GLY A 567 -31.90 23.97 6.01
C GLY A 567 -32.00 23.57 4.54
N GLU A 568 -31.01 22.88 3.99
CA GLU A 568 -30.92 22.47 2.59
C GLU A 568 -31.48 21.05 2.38
N THR A 569 -32.23 20.86 1.30
CA THR A 569 -32.63 19.54 0.80
C THR A 569 -31.53 18.90 -0.06
N ALA A 570 -31.64 17.60 -0.38
CA ALA A 570 -30.75 16.93 -1.32
C ALA A 570 -30.62 17.68 -2.67
N ARG A 571 -31.75 18.23 -3.16
CA ARG A 571 -31.78 19.01 -4.39
C ARG A 571 -31.05 20.35 -4.26
N ASP A 572 -31.18 21.04 -3.12
CA ASP A 572 -30.51 22.31 -2.87
C ASP A 572 -28.99 22.11 -2.79
N ILE A 573 -28.54 21.04 -2.15
CA ILE A 573 -27.13 20.65 -2.08
C ILE A 573 -26.56 20.36 -3.48
N ALA A 574 -27.27 19.55 -4.29
CA ALA A 574 -26.87 19.27 -5.65
C ALA A 574 -26.77 20.55 -6.49
N ALA A 575 -27.75 21.44 -6.39
CA ALA A 575 -27.75 22.70 -7.13
C ALA A 575 -26.61 23.63 -6.70
N ARG A 576 -26.32 23.72 -5.41
CA ARG A 576 -25.20 24.52 -4.88
C ARG A 576 -23.82 24.01 -5.36
N ASN A 577 -23.69 22.70 -5.55
CA ASN A 577 -22.45 22.06 -6.01
C ASN A 577 -22.35 21.97 -7.54
N ASP A 578 -23.30 22.53 -8.30
CA ASP A 578 -23.40 22.44 -9.76
C ASP A 578 -23.54 21.00 -10.30
N ASN A 579 -24.05 20.08 -9.49
CA ASN A 579 -24.25 18.67 -9.78
C ASN A 579 -25.52 18.45 -10.62
N LEU A 580 -25.41 18.76 -11.92
CA LEU A 580 -26.57 18.78 -12.84
C LEU A 580 -27.21 17.38 -13.04
N GLY A 581 -26.43 16.30 -12.93
CA GLY A 581 -26.94 14.92 -13.00
C GLY A 581 -27.88 14.62 -11.84
N ALA A 582 -27.43 14.94 -10.62
CA ALA A 582 -28.21 14.77 -9.40
C ALA A 582 -29.49 15.63 -9.42
N VAL A 583 -29.40 16.92 -9.81
CA VAL A 583 -30.58 17.82 -9.93
C VAL A 583 -31.61 17.23 -10.87
N ARG A 584 -31.19 16.80 -12.07
CA ARG A 584 -32.11 16.21 -13.07
C ARG A 584 -32.76 14.94 -12.54
N THR A 585 -31.99 14.08 -11.91
CA THR A 585 -32.48 12.80 -11.36
C THR A 585 -33.50 13.03 -10.26
N LEU A 586 -33.24 13.94 -9.31
CA LEU A 586 -34.16 14.32 -8.26
C LEU A 586 -35.46 14.97 -8.84
N ASP A 587 -35.33 15.90 -9.81
CA ASP A 587 -36.48 16.52 -10.44
C ASP A 587 -37.36 15.54 -11.21
N LEU A 588 -36.80 14.49 -11.79
CA LEU A 588 -37.55 13.43 -12.48
C LEU A 588 -38.25 12.46 -11.54
N LEU A 589 -37.62 12.09 -10.42
CA LEU A 589 -38.14 11.07 -9.53
C LEU A 589 -39.06 11.61 -8.44
N VAL A 590 -38.88 12.87 -7.99
CA VAL A 590 -39.70 13.49 -6.94
C VAL A 590 -41.01 14.06 -7.48
N ARG A 591 -41.13 14.32 -8.80
CA ARG A 591 -42.37 14.78 -9.43
C ARG A 591 -43.38 13.67 -9.74
N ARG A 592 -43.05 12.43 -9.48
CA ARG A 592 -43.95 11.27 -9.61
C ARG A 592 -44.55 10.87 -8.28
#